data_868e626b16b2e02c0ba4937899ebb8df
#
_entry.id   868e626b16b2e02c0ba4937899ebb8df
#
_cell.length_a   1.000
_cell.length_b   1.000
_cell.length_c   1.000
_cell.angle_alpha   90.00
_cell.angle_beta   90.00
_cell.angle_gamma   90.00
#
_symmetry.space_group_name_H-M   'P 1'
#
loop_
_entity.id
_entity.type
_entity.pdbx_description
1 polymer ?
#
loop_
_entity_poly.entity_id
_entity_poly.type
_entity_poly.pdbx_seq_one_letter_code
_entity_poly.pdbx_strand_id
1 'polypeptide(L)'
;MVHSKPTMATMSGTFSPKTSSTPNPDHHRLGKGVYINNNATFIDTSPISIGARTLVAPNCSFYSGTHPVDPFLRNGIKGPEFGKPITIGEDCWIGGNAIVLPGVTIGRGVTVGAGSVVTKDIPAFHVVAGNPARIIRKIEPKARDPTLPNSKESEVAVVTAVERK
;
A
#
# COMPACT_ATOMS: atom_id res chain seq x y z
N MET A 1 22.99 -1.93 -24.55
CA MET A 1 21.53 -1.89 -24.66
C MET A 1 21.01 -0.96 -23.57
N VAL A 2 20.47 0.17 -23.96
CA VAL A 2 20.02 1.22 -23.01
C VAL A 2 18.64 0.79 -22.50
N HIS A 3 18.54 0.41 -21.23
CA HIS A 3 17.25 0.17 -20.60
C HIS A 3 16.58 1.51 -20.32
N SER A 4 15.50 1.76 -21.05
CA SER A 4 14.64 2.91 -20.86
C SER A 4 14.03 2.88 -19.46
N LYS A 5 14.12 4.02 -18.74
CA LYS A 5 13.41 4.24 -17.48
C LYS A 5 11.91 3.95 -17.68
N PRO A 6 11.25 3.24 -16.75
CA PRO A 6 9.79 3.18 -16.79
C PRO A 6 9.25 4.59 -16.59
N THR A 7 8.53 5.06 -17.57
CA THR A 7 7.76 6.30 -17.54
C THR A 7 6.68 6.17 -16.47
N MET A 8 6.36 7.27 -15.81
CA MET A 8 5.32 7.40 -14.79
C MET A 8 4.15 6.44 -15.07
N ALA A 9 3.87 5.56 -14.10
CA ALA A 9 2.75 4.66 -14.18
C ALA A 9 1.45 5.46 -14.30
N THR A 10 0.76 5.25 -15.42
CA THR A 10 -0.60 5.75 -15.61
C THR A 10 -1.46 5.03 -14.59
N MET A 11 -2.02 5.75 -13.62
CA MET A 11 -3.01 5.23 -12.70
C MET A 11 -4.25 4.86 -13.51
N SER A 12 -4.44 3.59 -13.86
CA SER A 12 -5.73 3.09 -14.34
C SER A 12 -6.57 2.73 -13.11
N GLY A 13 -7.05 3.75 -12.41
CA GLY A 13 -8.02 3.57 -11.34
C GLY A 13 -9.42 3.49 -11.96
N THR A 14 -10.16 2.44 -11.68
CA THR A 14 -11.61 2.48 -11.81
C THR A 14 -12.15 3.42 -10.72
N PHE A 15 -12.26 4.69 -11.11
CA PHE A 15 -12.88 5.72 -10.32
C PHE A 15 -14.40 5.46 -10.34
N SER A 16 -14.96 5.02 -9.23
CA SER A 16 -16.41 4.99 -9.06
C SER A 16 -16.81 6.13 -8.13
N PRO A 17 -17.24 7.28 -8.67
CA PRO A 17 -17.73 8.34 -7.81
C PRO A 17 -19.17 8.01 -7.40
N LYS A 18 -19.38 7.62 -6.16
CA LYS A 18 -20.70 7.80 -5.53
C LYS A 18 -20.65 8.97 -4.58
N THR A 19 -21.36 10.04 -5.00
CA THR A 19 -21.84 11.16 -4.20
C THR A 19 -20.86 12.18 -3.64
N SER A 20 -20.15 12.88 -4.50
CA SER A 20 -20.05 14.33 -4.48
C SER A 20 -19.54 14.82 -5.83
N SER A 21 -20.12 15.86 -6.35
CA SER A 21 -19.91 16.37 -7.72
C SER A 21 -18.59 17.10 -7.91
N THR A 22 -17.61 16.93 -7.02
CA THR A 22 -16.24 17.44 -7.19
C THR A 22 -15.26 16.40 -6.65
N PRO A 23 -14.23 15.97 -7.44
CA PRO A 23 -13.13 15.21 -6.89
C PRO A 23 -12.50 16.01 -5.75
N ASN A 24 -12.49 15.48 -4.54
CA ASN A 24 -11.80 16.12 -3.44
C ASN A 24 -10.29 15.87 -3.60
N PRO A 25 -9.47 16.88 -3.90
CA PRO A 25 -8.04 16.71 -4.10
C PRO A 25 -7.29 16.20 -2.87
N ASP A 26 -7.96 16.16 -1.71
CA ASP A 26 -7.37 15.74 -0.44
C ASP A 26 -7.51 14.23 -0.15
N HIS A 27 -8.21 13.46 -0.99
CA HIS A 27 -8.43 12.03 -0.73
C HIS A 27 -7.19 11.15 -0.95
N HIS A 28 -6.25 11.57 -1.79
CA HIS A 28 -4.99 10.86 -1.97
C HIS A 28 -3.81 11.76 -1.63
N ARG A 29 -3.04 11.37 -0.62
CA ARG A 29 -1.83 12.08 -0.24
C ARG A 29 -0.63 11.18 -0.48
N LEU A 30 0.16 11.49 -1.50
CA LEU A 30 1.37 10.76 -1.85
C LEU A 30 2.60 11.58 -1.45
N GLY A 31 3.45 11.00 -0.61
CA GLY A 31 4.73 11.59 -0.24
C GLY A 31 5.73 11.62 -1.41
N LYS A 32 6.81 12.35 -1.23
CA LYS A 32 7.87 12.48 -2.25
C LYS A 32 8.51 11.12 -2.55
N GLY A 33 8.64 10.78 -3.84
CA GLY A 33 9.32 9.56 -4.28
C GLY A 33 8.52 8.27 -4.01
N VAL A 34 7.22 8.36 -3.81
CA VAL A 34 6.35 7.17 -3.81
C VAL A 34 6.34 6.58 -5.21
N TYR A 35 6.51 5.27 -5.29
CA TYR A 35 6.37 4.50 -6.52
C TYR A 35 5.19 3.55 -6.43
N ILE A 36 4.28 3.62 -7.39
CA ILE A 36 3.11 2.75 -7.48
C ILE A 36 3.18 2.02 -8.82
N ASN A 37 3.21 0.69 -8.76
CA ASN A 37 3.26 -0.15 -9.93
C ASN A 37 1.86 -0.36 -10.54
N ASN A 38 1.79 -1.09 -11.65
CA ASN A 38 0.58 -1.28 -12.45
C ASN A 38 -0.57 -1.93 -11.67
N ASN A 39 -1.81 -1.60 -12.05
CA ASN A 39 -3.04 -2.19 -11.54
C ASN A 39 -3.27 -2.00 -10.03
N ALA A 40 -2.73 -0.94 -9.44
CA ALA A 40 -3.09 -0.58 -8.08
C ALA A 40 -4.53 -0.05 -8.05
N THR A 41 -5.35 -0.55 -7.13
CA THR A 41 -6.75 -0.16 -6.94
C THR A 41 -6.90 0.66 -5.67
N PHE A 42 -7.54 1.82 -5.78
CA PHE A 42 -7.86 2.67 -4.64
C PHE A 42 -9.38 2.86 -4.58
N ILE A 43 -10.01 2.39 -3.50
CA ILE A 43 -11.39 2.74 -3.16
C ILE A 43 -11.31 3.75 -2.01
N ASP A 44 -11.44 5.02 -2.35
CA ASP A 44 -11.11 6.16 -1.53
C ASP A 44 -12.34 6.85 -0.90
N THR A 45 -13.30 6.08 -0.47
CA THR A 45 -14.45 6.56 0.32
C THR A 45 -14.00 7.42 1.51
N SER A 46 -12.77 7.20 2.00
CA SER A 46 -12.08 8.02 3.00
C SER A 46 -10.62 8.23 2.57
N PRO A 47 -9.89 9.22 3.11
CA PRO A 47 -8.53 9.53 2.69
C PRO A 47 -7.56 8.34 2.75
N ILE A 48 -6.71 8.21 1.72
CA ILE A 48 -5.61 7.25 1.66
C ILE A 48 -4.30 8.04 1.56
N SER A 49 -3.42 7.88 2.55
CA SER A 49 -2.14 8.57 2.62
C SER A 49 -0.99 7.57 2.53
N ILE A 50 -0.01 7.83 1.65
CA ILE A 50 1.19 7.00 1.47
C ILE A 50 2.41 7.87 1.68
N GLY A 51 3.22 7.52 2.67
CA GLY A 51 4.43 8.24 3.05
C GLY A 51 5.54 8.16 2.01
N ALA A 52 6.48 9.08 2.12
CA ALA A 52 7.58 9.25 1.15
C ALA A 52 8.41 7.96 0.95
N ARG A 53 8.94 7.76 -0.25
CA ARG A 53 9.82 6.64 -0.64
C ARG A 53 9.21 5.25 -0.48
N THR A 54 7.90 5.16 -0.32
CA THR A 54 7.17 3.88 -0.25
C THR A 54 7.02 3.29 -1.64
N LEU A 55 7.25 1.99 -1.73
CA LEU A 55 7.12 1.21 -2.96
C LEU A 55 5.88 0.34 -2.88
N VAL A 56 5.02 0.46 -3.88
CA VAL A 56 3.82 -0.37 -4.04
C VAL A 56 3.98 -1.23 -5.28
N ALA A 57 4.00 -2.53 -5.09
CA ALA A 57 4.13 -3.53 -6.16
C ALA A 57 2.81 -3.68 -6.96
N PRO A 58 2.80 -4.44 -8.06
CA PRO A 58 1.61 -4.58 -8.90
C PRO A 58 0.40 -5.19 -8.18
N ASN A 59 -0.80 -4.84 -8.66
CA ASN A 59 -2.09 -5.40 -8.25
C ASN A 59 -2.42 -5.20 -6.76
N CYS A 60 -1.85 -4.21 -6.11
CA CYS A 60 -2.20 -3.89 -4.72
C CYS A 60 -3.56 -3.19 -4.65
N SER A 61 -4.31 -3.43 -3.58
CA SER A 61 -5.62 -2.84 -3.36
C SER A 61 -5.71 -2.16 -2.01
N PHE A 62 -6.23 -0.94 -2.00
CA PHE A 62 -6.41 -0.12 -0.81
C PHE A 62 -7.89 0.23 -0.71
N TYR A 63 -8.60 -0.38 0.23
CA TYR A 63 -10.04 -0.22 0.40
C TYR A 63 -10.32 0.59 1.65
N SER A 64 -10.63 1.88 1.51
CA SER A 64 -11.03 2.72 2.64
C SER A 64 -12.54 2.70 2.89
N GLY A 65 -13.32 2.20 1.92
CA GLY A 65 -14.77 2.03 2.03
C GLY A 65 -15.18 0.76 2.74
N THR A 66 -16.29 0.80 3.45
CA THR A 66 -16.89 -0.36 4.13
C THR A 66 -18.42 -0.21 4.23
N HIS A 67 -19.09 -1.32 4.45
CA HIS A 67 -20.54 -1.40 4.65
C HIS A 67 -20.86 -2.03 6.00
N PRO A 68 -22.09 -1.84 6.54
CA PRO A 68 -22.56 -2.59 7.70
C PRO A 68 -22.45 -4.08 7.49
N VAL A 69 -21.96 -4.80 8.50
CA VAL A 69 -21.91 -6.27 8.49
C VAL A 69 -23.33 -6.83 8.59
N ASP A 70 -24.20 -6.21 9.38
CA ASP A 70 -25.60 -6.56 9.48
C ASP A 70 -26.30 -6.37 8.11
N PRO A 71 -26.88 -7.43 7.51
CA PRO A 71 -27.49 -7.37 6.18
C PRO A 71 -28.75 -6.49 6.14
N PHE A 72 -29.46 -6.33 7.24
CA PHE A 72 -30.65 -5.48 7.30
C PHE A 72 -30.26 -4.00 7.34
N LEU A 73 -29.19 -3.65 8.06
CA LEU A 73 -28.62 -2.29 8.04
C LEU A 73 -27.95 -1.98 6.71
N ARG A 74 -27.28 -2.96 6.10
CA ARG A 74 -26.62 -2.80 4.79
C ARG A 74 -27.62 -2.54 3.68
N ASN A 75 -28.82 -3.17 3.72
CA ASN A 75 -29.95 -2.92 2.82
C ASN A 75 -29.57 -2.76 1.33
N GLY A 76 -28.66 -3.60 0.84
CA GLY A 76 -28.13 -3.53 -0.53
C GLY A 76 -27.53 -2.15 -0.85
N ILE A 77 -27.91 -1.61 -1.99
CA ILE A 77 -27.42 -0.29 -2.45
C ILE A 77 -28.11 0.91 -1.79
N LYS A 78 -29.15 0.67 -0.98
CA LYS A 78 -29.92 1.72 -0.31
C LYS A 78 -29.40 2.05 1.10
N GLY A 79 -28.58 1.17 1.65
CA GLY A 79 -28.03 1.37 2.98
C GLY A 79 -26.80 2.26 2.99
N PRO A 80 -26.28 2.58 4.19
CA PRO A 80 -25.14 3.45 4.35
C PRO A 80 -23.85 2.81 3.89
N GLU A 81 -22.93 3.64 3.39
CA GLU A 81 -21.54 3.34 3.16
C GLU A 81 -20.69 4.19 4.10
N PHE A 82 -19.63 3.62 4.66
CA PHE A 82 -18.73 4.29 5.58
C PHE A 82 -17.32 4.23 5.05
N GLY A 83 -16.52 5.26 5.34
CA GLY A 83 -15.09 5.30 5.06
C GLY A 83 -14.28 5.33 6.35
N LYS A 84 -13.13 4.63 6.34
CA LYS A 84 -12.10 4.76 7.37
C LYS A 84 -10.76 4.99 6.68
N PRO A 85 -10.00 6.03 7.09
CA PRO A 85 -8.78 6.39 6.40
C PRO A 85 -7.73 5.27 6.45
N ILE A 86 -6.90 5.19 5.42
CA ILE A 86 -5.72 4.32 5.38
C ILE A 86 -4.49 5.22 5.45
N THR A 87 -3.55 4.90 6.35
CA THR A 87 -2.29 5.61 6.47
C THR A 87 -1.13 4.63 6.33
N ILE A 88 -0.26 4.87 5.36
CA ILE A 88 0.97 4.11 5.14
C ILE A 88 2.15 5.04 5.39
N GLY A 89 3.05 4.63 6.26
CA GLY A 89 4.24 5.38 6.62
C GLY A 89 5.25 5.50 5.49
N GLU A 90 6.34 6.19 5.76
CA GLU A 90 7.47 6.33 4.84
C GLU A 90 8.28 5.04 4.74
N ASP A 91 9.07 4.91 3.66
CA ASP A 91 10.03 3.82 3.48
C ASP A 91 9.41 2.41 3.54
N CYS A 92 8.13 2.26 3.24
CA CYS A 92 7.44 0.97 3.22
C CYS A 92 7.62 0.24 1.88
N TRP A 93 7.49 -1.08 1.92
CA TRP A 93 7.38 -1.92 0.74
C TRP A 93 6.11 -2.77 0.82
N ILE A 94 5.18 -2.51 -0.07
CA ILE A 94 3.92 -3.25 -0.18
C ILE A 94 4.06 -4.26 -1.32
N GLY A 95 4.14 -5.53 -0.98
CA GLY A 95 4.30 -6.64 -1.91
C GLY A 95 3.09 -6.83 -2.83
N GLY A 96 3.32 -7.40 -4.01
CA GLY A 96 2.28 -7.55 -5.04
C GLY A 96 1.05 -8.31 -4.55
N ASN A 97 -0.11 -7.95 -5.08
CA ASN A 97 -1.42 -8.50 -4.70
C ASN A 97 -1.78 -8.31 -3.20
N ALA A 98 -1.12 -7.40 -2.50
CA ALA A 98 -1.50 -7.08 -1.14
C ALA A 98 -2.80 -6.28 -1.10
N ILE A 99 -3.61 -6.52 -0.06
CA ILE A 99 -4.85 -5.81 0.20
C ILE A 99 -4.75 -5.12 1.55
N VAL A 100 -5.07 -3.84 1.61
CA VAL A 100 -5.13 -3.06 2.86
C VAL A 100 -6.57 -2.67 3.13
N LEU A 101 -7.08 -3.04 4.31
CA LEU A 101 -8.47 -2.82 4.70
C LEU A 101 -8.72 -1.45 5.34
N PRO A 102 -9.99 -1.02 5.42
CA PRO A 102 -10.36 0.29 5.94
C PRO A 102 -9.87 0.55 7.37
N GLY A 103 -9.32 1.72 7.61
CA GLY A 103 -8.87 2.17 8.93
C GLY A 103 -7.48 1.69 9.35
N VAL A 104 -6.75 0.99 8.49
CA VAL A 104 -5.43 0.44 8.80
C VAL A 104 -4.37 1.52 8.75
N THR A 105 -3.51 1.53 9.78
CA THR A 105 -2.27 2.29 9.82
C THR A 105 -1.06 1.35 9.71
N ILE A 106 -0.23 1.57 8.70
CA ILE A 106 1.04 0.86 8.50
C ILE A 106 2.18 1.81 8.87
N GLY A 107 2.95 1.45 9.89
CA GLY A 107 4.07 2.25 10.38
C GLY A 107 5.21 2.37 9.36
N ARG A 108 6.13 3.30 9.60
CA ARG A 108 7.31 3.52 8.76
C ARG A 108 8.16 2.25 8.60
N GLY A 109 8.74 2.05 7.42
CA GLY A 109 9.70 0.98 7.15
C GLY A 109 9.13 -0.43 7.25
N VAL A 110 7.81 -0.59 7.11
CA VAL A 110 7.14 -1.89 7.10
C VAL A 110 7.30 -2.55 5.74
N THR A 111 7.53 -3.85 5.74
CA THR A 111 7.43 -4.70 4.54
C THR A 111 6.20 -5.59 4.66
N VAL A 112 5.30 -5.47 3.69
CA VAL A 112 4.13 -6.35 3.55
C VAL A 112 4.44 -7.40 2.49
N GLY A 113 4.40 -8.67 2.86
CA GLY A 113 4.62 -9.79 1.92
C GLY A 113 3.55 -9.83 0.83
N ALA A 114 3.91 -10.35 -0.34
CA ALA A 114 2.99 -10.48 -1.46
C ALA A 114 1.77 -11.36 -1.10
N GLY A 115 0.59 -11.04 -1.65
CA GLY A 115 -0.66 -11.75 -1.40
C GLY A 115 -1.24 -11.58 0.02
N SER A 116 -0.73 -10.64 0.80
CA SER A 116 -1.18 -10.42 2.18
C SER A 116 -2.46 -9.59 2.25
N VAL A 117 -3.29 -9.87 3.27
CA VAL A 117 -4.45 -9.03 3.61
C VAL A 117 -4.21 -8.37 4.96
N VAL A 118 -3.93 -7.07 4.94
CA VAL A 118 -3.64 -6.29 6.15
C VAL A 118 -4.97 -5.81 6.76
N THR A 119 -5.31 -6.39 7.90
CA THR A 119 -6.59 -6.18 8.59
C THR A 119 -6.46 -5.41 9.90
N LYS A 120 -5.25 -5.11 10.34
CA LYS A 120 -4.94 -4.41 11.60
C LYS A 120 -3.72 -3.53 11.42
N ASP A 121 -3.55 -2.57 12.29
CA ASP A 121 -2.39 -1.70 12.34
C ASP A 121 -1.08 -2.49 12.48
N ILE A 122 -0.07 -2.03 11.76
CA ILE A 122 1.27 -2.61 11.77
C ILE A 122 2.26 -1.61 12.36
N PRO A 123 2.95 -1.95 13.44
CA PRO A 123 3.96 -1.07 14.01
C PRO A 123 5.15 -0.90 13.06
N ALA A 124 5.86 0.23 13.21
CA ALA A 124 7.01 0.55 12.35
C ALA A 124 8.09 -0.54 12.38
N PHE A 125 8.80 -0.70 11.26
CA PHE A 125 9.94 -1.62 11.13
C PHE A 125 9.60 -3.08 11.39
N HIS A 126 8.50 -3.55 10.81
CA HIS A 126 8.12 -4.97 10.86
C HIS A 126 7.93 -5.55 9.45
N VAL A 127 8.18 -6.84 9.35
CA VAL A 127 7.76 -7.65 8.21
C VAL A 127 6.47 -8.36 8.59
N VAL A 128 5.45 -8.23 7.74
CA VAL A 128 4.17 -8.91 7.88
C VAL A 128 3.83 -9.71 6.63
N ALA A 129 3.15 -10.83 6.78
CA ALA A 129 2.66 -11.61 5.64
C ALA A 129 1.43 -12.44 6.01
N GLY A 130 0.71 -12.89 4.98
CA GLY A 130 -0.40 -13.83 5.07
C GLY A 130 -1.78 -13.20 4.97
N ASN A 131 -2.81 -14.06 5.03
CA ASN A 131 -4.21 -13.67 5.05
C ASN A 131 -4.92 -14.35 6.24
N PRO A 132 -5.29 -13.62 7.28
CA PRO A 132 -4.92 -12.22 7.54
C PRO A 132 -3.42 -12.07 7.86
N ALA A 133 -2.84 -10.91 7.54
CA ALA A 133 -1.43 -10.64 7.76
C ALA A 133 -1.05 -10.73 9.25
N ARG A 134 0.11 -11.34 9.51
CA ARG A 134 0.70 -11.47 10.85
C ARG A 134 2.13 -10.97 10.83
N ILE A 135 2.60 -10.48 11.97
CA ILE A 135 3.99 -10.10 12.15
C ILE A 135 4.86 -11.34 12.05
N ILE A 136 5.82 -11.32 11.13
CA ILE A 136 6.82 -12.37 10.94
C ILE A 136 8.06 -12.07 11.76
N ARG A 137 8.53 -10.81 11.72
CA ARG A 137 9.69 -10.35 12.47
C ARG A 137 9.79 -8.84 12.53
N LYS A 138 10.57 -8.33 13.45
CA LYS A 138 11.00 -6.94 13.49
C LYS A 138 12.20 -6.75 12.57
N ILE A 139 12.29 -5.56 11.97
CA ILE A 139 13.44 -5.12 11.19
C ILE A 139 14.30 -4.23 12.09
N GLU A 140 15.59 -4.52 12.15
CA GLU A 140 16.56 -3.62 12.79
C GLU A 140 17.22 -2.82 11.65
N PRO A 141 16.81 -1.54 11.43
CA PRO A 141 17.33 -0.73 10.36
C PRO A 141 18.84 -0.52 10.59
N LYS A 142 19.64 -0.88 9.61
CA LYS A 142 21.06 -0.51 9.62
C LYS A 142 21.17 0.96 9.24
N ALA A 143 22.14 1.67 9.84
CA ALA A 143 22.51 2.98 9.37
C ALA A 143 22.82 2.89 7.86
N ARG A 144 22.36 3.88 7.10
CA ARG A 144 22.66 3.92 5.67
C ARG A 144 24.18 3.92 5.50
N ASP A 145 24.69 2.93 4.79
CA ASP A 145 26.12 2.90 4.43
C ASP A 145 26.40 4.09 3.49
N PRO A 146 27.22 5.05 3.88
CA PRO A 146 27.53 6.22 3.06
C PRO A 146 28.31 5.87 1.78
N THR A 147 28.86 4.65 1.71
CA THR A 147 29.60 4.16 0.54
C THR A 147 28.69 3.52 -0.51
N LEU A 148 27.44 3.22 -0.15
CA LEU A 148 26.49 2.70 -1.13
C LEU A 148 26.08 3.82 -2.09
N PRO A 149 26.23 3.62 -3.40
CA PRO A 149 25.85 4.61 -4.39
C PRO A 149 24.39 5.01 -4.22
N ASN A 150 24.11 6.30 -4.38
CA ASN A 150 22.75 6.79 -4.43
C ASN A 150 22.02 6.12 -5.59
N SER A 151 21.33 5.07 -5.32
CA SER A 151 20.23 4.43 -6.06
C SER A 151 20.26 4.38 -7.60
N LYS A 152 21.39 4.52 -8.27
CA LYS A 152 21.48 4.33 -9.72
C LYS A 152 22.25 3.07 -10.14
N GLU A 153 22.96 2.41 -9.22
CA GLU A 153 23.85 1.30 -9.57
C GLU A 153 23.69 0.03 -8.75
N SER A 154 22.77 -0.03 -7.80
CA SER A 154 22.47 -1.28 -7.09
C SER A 154 21.25 -2.01 -7.66
N GLU A 155 21.19 -2.13 -8.98
CA GLU A 155 20.42 -3.20 -9.58
C GLU A 155 21.17 -4.49 -9.38
N VAL A 156 20.49 -5.49 -8.83
CA VAL A 156 20.94 -6.90 -8.71
C VAL A 156 21.57 -7.28 -7.37
N ALA A 157 20.86 -7.22 -6.27
CA ALA A 157 21.22 -8.02 -5.10
C ALA A 157 20.06 -8.39 -4.17
N VAL A 158 18.83 -8.47 -4.61
CA VAL A 158 17.68 -8.71 -3.69
C VAL A 158 16.73 -9.84 -4.12
N VAL A 159 17.05 -10.70 -5.03
CA VAL A 159 16.10 -11.77 -5.44
C VAL A 159 16.57 -13.19 -5.12
N THR A 160 17.56 -13.39 -4.30
CA THR A 160 18.01 -14.75 -3.96
C THR A 160 18.05 -15.01 -2.47
N ALA A 161 16.94 -14.82 -1.77
CA ALA A 161 16.81 -15.33 -0.40
C ALA A 161 15.39 -15.84 -0.11
N VAL A 162 14.83 -16.61 -1.04
CA VAL A 162 13.83 -17.63 -0.71
C VAL A 162 14.51 -18.97 -0.94
N GLU A 163 15.53 -19.27 -0.17
CA GLU A 163 16.04 -20.61 -0.01
C GLU A 163 15.45 -21.21 1.25
N ARG A 164 14.58 -22.13 0.98
CA ARG A 164 14.24 -23.40 1.62
C ARG A 164 14.95 -23.69 2.96
N LYS A 165 14.18 -23.82 3.99
CA LYS A 165 14.28 -24.90 4.95
C LYS A 165 12.91 -25.45 5.25
#